data_a1c335edbacf8951dfb42568f74af12a
#
_entry.id   a1c335edbacf8951dfb42568f74af12a
#
_cell.length_a   1.000
_cell.length_b   1.000
_cell.length_c   1.000
_cell.angle_alpha   90.00
_cell.angle_beta   90.00
_cell.angle_gamma   90.00
#
_symmetry.space_group_name_H-M   'P 1'
#
loop_
_entity.id
_entity.type
_entity.pdbx_description
1 polymer ?
#
loop_
_entity_poly.entity_id
_entity_poly.type
_entity_poly.pdbx_seq_one_letter_code
_entity_poly.pdbx_strand_id
1 'polypeptide(L)'
;ILAMNINKPGVSTLSDEQVYEMLSISRNGIPTLAAVMNFGIYPQGYLPQMAIIAVVVPGENLGDLSNQGAPFLDNKRIEGTLIEMLDGAIAFCQRNMKVETIINPQTGNREDVTEYPINAIREIILNALIHRDYSQYTEGTPIQIYFYSNRLEIHSPGGLYGRMTVEDLGHSRPDLRNPVLATMSESLLNTENRYSGIPTIYREMRKMNLPDPVFQNLRNEFVVTLYNQRKEEQHIDEKDDYDQLLEFCQIPRSRQEIMGFLNINTTSYVTNKYIVPLIKEGR
;
A
#
# COMPACT_ATOMS: atom_id res chain seq x y z
N ILE A 1 27.63 0.73 10.44
CA ILE A 1 26.34 1.34 10.85
C ILE A 1 25.47 0.29 11.55
N LEU A 2 25.16 -0.87 10.96
CA LEU A 2 24.33 -1.91 11.60
C LEU A 2 24.94 -2.42 12.91
N ALA A 3 26.25 -2.62 12.96
CA ALA A 3 26.96 -3.02 14.17
C ALA A 3 27.04 -1.90 15.22
N MET A 4 27.09 -0.63 14.81
CA MET A 4 27.13 0.52 15.72
C MET A 4 25.83 0.69 16.51
N ASN A 5 24.71 0.21 16.01
CA ASN A 5 23.41 0.27 16.70
C ASN A 5 23.22 -0.89 17.70
N ILE A 6 24.16 -1.84 17.76
CA ILE A 6 24.10 -2.96 18.71
C ILE A 6 24.81 -2.55 20.01
N ASN A 7 24.04 -2.07 20.97
CA ASN A 7 24.54 -1.72 22.29
C ASN A 7 24.79 -2.99 23.15
N LYS A 8 25.74 -3.84 22.70
CA LYS A 8 26.14 -5.06 23.39
C LYS A 8 27.67 -5.05 23.58
N PRO A 9 28.19 -5.05 24.81
CA PRO A 9 29.65 -4.95 25.09
C PRO A 9 30.51 -6.01 24.37
N GLY A 10 29.99 -7.22 24.17
CA GLY A 10 30.70 -8.30 23.50
C GLY A 10 30.89 -8.12 21.99
N VAL A 11 30.13 -7.25 21.33
CA VAL A 11 30.20 -7.06 19.87
C VAL A 11 31.52 -6.37 19.48
N SER A 12 32.03 -5.49 20.31
CA SER A 12 33.30 -4.78 20.06
C SER A 12 34.54 -5.70 20.10
N THR A 13 34.42 -6.94 20.61
CA THR A 13 35.51 -7.90 20.67
C THR A 13 35.54 -8.88 19.49
N LEU A 14 34.50 -8.81 18.62
CA LEU A 14 34.41 -9.69 17.45
C LEU A 14 35.26 -9.14 16.29
N SER A 15 35.81 -10.07 15.47
CA SER A 15 36.37 -9.68 14.17
C SER A 15 35.30 -9.23 13.19
N ASP A 16 35.67 -8.52 12.12
CA ASP A 16 34.74 -8.09 11.09
C ASP A 16 33.99 -9.27 10.46
N GLU A 17 34.68 -10.38 10.21
CA GLU A 17 34.06 -11.61 9.68
C GLU A 17 33.00 -12.16 10.64
N GLN A 18 33.32 -12.19 11.95
CA GLN A 18 32.36 -12.65 12.97
C GLN A 18 31.16 -11.73 13.06
N VAL A 19 31.36 -10.40 12.91
CA VAL A 19 30.28 -9.44 12.86
C VAL A 19 29.41 -9.63 11.60
N TYR A 20 30.02 -9.88 10.43
CA TYR A 20 29.30 -10.14 9.19
C TYR A 20 28.48 -11.43 9.28
N GLU A 21 29.00 -12.48 9.88
CA GLU A 21 28.24 -13.71 10.09
C GLU A 21 27.11 -13.53 11.11
N MET A 22 27.39 -12.87 12.23
CA MET A 22 26.40 -12.59 13.26
C MET A 22 25.21 -11.76 12.71
N LEU A 23 25.48 -10.79 11.85
CA LEU A 23 24.48 -9.95 11.19
C LEU A 23 23.85 -10.62 9.95
N SER A 24 24.27 -11.84 9.61
CA SER A 24 23.86 -12.54 8.39
C SER A 24 24.17 -11.75 7.11
N ILE A 25 25.21 -10.93 7.11
CA ILE A 25 25.76 -10.27 5.93
C ILE A 25 26.48 -11.31 5.07
N SER A 26 27.24 -12.21 5.69
CA SER A 26 27.88 -13.34 5.02
C SER A 26 27.58 -14.66 5.73
N ARG A 27 27.76 -15.75 5.02
CA ARG A 27 27.82 -17.11 5.55
C ARG A 27 28.99 -17.82 4.93
N ASN A 28 29.95 -18.30 5.75
CA ASN A 28 31.20 -18.91 5.27
C ASN A 28 31.93 -18.01 4.24
N GLY A 29 31.98 -16.71 4.49
CA GLY A 29 32.62 -15.74 3.61
C GLY A 29 31.81 -15.38 2.33
N ILE A 30 30.65 -15.99 2.10
CA ILE A 30 29.81 -15.72 0.92
C ILE A 30 28.71 -14.70 1.33
N PRO A 31 28.55 -13.57 0.60
CA PRO A 31 27.50 -12.64 0.86
C PRO A 31 26.10 -13.28 0.76
N THR A 32 25.20 -12.94 1.69
CA THR A 32 23.81 -13.38 1.63
C THR A 32 23.02 -12.54 0.64
N LEU A 33 21.85 -13.06 0.19
CA LEU A 33 20.92 -12.28 -0.62
C LEU A 33 20.56 -10.94 0.05
N ALA A 34 20.31 -10.97 1.36
CA ALA A 34 20.00 -9.76 2.12
C ALA A 34 21.13 -8.73 2.08
N ALA A 35 22.38 -9.19 2.15
CA ALA A 35 23.54 -8.32 2.04
C ALA A 35 23.68 -7.75 0.62
N VAL A 36 23.53 -8.57 -0.42
CA VAL A 36 23.61 -8.14 -1.81
C VAL A 36 22.54 -7.07 -2.10
N MET A 37 21.29 -7.31 -1.68
CA MET A 37 20.16 -6.41 -1.93
C MET A 37 20.23 -5.12 -1.12
N ASN A 38 20.91 -5.09 0.05
CA ASN A 38 21.00 -3.86 0.86
C ASN A 38 22.30 -3.08 0.65
N PHE A 39 23.41 -3.76 0.28
CA PHE A 39 24.76 -3.16 0.27
C PHE A 39 25.53 -3.39 -1.04
N GLY A 40 24.99 -4.19 -1.95
CA GLY A 40 25.64 -4.45 -3.25
C GLY A 40 25.73 -3.17 -4.09
N ILE A 41 26.84 -2.97 -4.77
CA ILE A 41 27.02 -1.83 -5.68
C ILE A 41 26.02 -1.90 -6.83
N TYR A 42 25.77 -3.08 -7.36
CA TYR A 42 24.82 -3.35 -8.43
C TYR A 42 24.24 -4.77 -8.27
N PRO A 43 23.22 -4.93 -7.40
CA PRO A 43 22.60 -6.24 -7.14
C PRO A 43 22.11 -6.94 -8.40
N GLN A 44 21.55 -6.18 -9.36
CA GLN A 44 20.99 -6.70 -10.61
C GLN A 44 22.06 -7.24 -11.57
N GLY A 45 23.33 -6.94 -11.36
CA GLY A 45 24.43 -7.60 -12.07
C GLY A 45 24.54 -9.10 -11.76
N TYR A 46 24.11 -9.51 -10.56
CA TYR A 46 24.04 -10.91 -10.13
C TYR A 46 22.65 -11.51 -10.23
N LEU A 47 21.62 -10.68 -10.04
CA LEU A 47 20.21 -11.04 -9.93
C LEU A 47 19.38 -10.17 -10.87
N PRO A 48 19.46 -10.37 -12.20
CA PRO A 48 18.97 -9.41 -13.20
C PRO A 48 17.47 -9.03 -13.06
N GLN A 49 16.64 -9.94 -12.57
CA GLN A 49 15.21 -9.69 -12.46
C GLN A 49 14.77 -9.25 -11.04
N MET A 50 15.71 -9.07 -10.11
CA MET A 50 15.43 -8.48 -8.79
C MET A 50 15.32 -6.95 -8.88
N ALA A 51 14.46 -6.47 -9.78
CA ALA A 51 14.21 -5.07 -10.11
C ALA A 51 12.71 -4.77 -10.00
N ILE A 52 12.35 -3.51 -10.19
CA ILE A 52 10.97 -3.07 -10.37
C ILE A 52 10.80 -2.59 -11.82
N ILE A 53 9.74 -3.05 -12.48
CA ILE A 53 9.29 -2.52 -13.76
C ILE A 53 8.05 -1.68 -13.51
N ALA A 54 8.12 -0.39 -13.80
CA ALA A 54 7.02 0.53 -13.62
C ALA A 54 6.57 1.08 -14.97
N VAL A 55 5.26 1.04 -15.24
CA VAL A 55 4.68 1.52 -16.50
C VAL A 55 3.42 2.34 -16.24
N VAL A 56 3.17 3.32 -17.11
CA VAL A 56 1.93 4.09 -17.15
C VAL A 56 1.13 3.63 -18.37
N VAL A 57 -0.03 3.06 -18.13
CA VAL A 57 -0.96 2.56 -19.14
C VAL A 57 -1.89 3.71 -19.57
N PRO A 58 -2.14 3.92 -20.87
CA PRO A 58 -2.99 5.02 -21.34
C PRO A 58 -4.46 4.94 -20.89
N GLY A 59 -4.96 3.74 -20.62
CA GLY A 59 -6.35 3.47 -20.27
C GLY A 59 -6.50 2.64 -18.99
N GLU A 60 -7.56 1.85 -18.96
CA GLU A 60 -7.92 1.01 -17.79
C GLU A 60 -7.43 -0.43 -17.91
N ASN A 61 -6.96 -0.84 -19.12
CA ASN A 61 -6.55 -2.22 -19.37
C ASN A 61 -5.16 -2.26 -20.00
N LEU A 62 -4.39 -3.31 -19.68
CA LEU A 62 -3.17 -3.62 -20.40
C LEU A 62 -3.52 -3.87 -21.89
N GLY A 63 -2.82 -3.16 -22.77
CA GLY A 63 -3.09 -3.19 -24.22
C GLY A 63 -3.90 -2.00 -24.74
N ASP A 64 -4.47 -1.17 -23.87
CA ASP A 64 -5.03 0.10 -24.27
C ASP A 64 -3.92 0.99 -24.86
N LEU A 65 -4.23 1.68 -25.97
CA LEU A 65 -3.28 2.54 -26.67
C LEU A 65 -3.63 4.01 -26.45
N SER A 66 -2.62 4.85 -26.41
CA SER A 66 -2.81 6.30 -26.43
C SER A 66 -3.38 6.76 -27.78
N ASN A 67 -3.83 8.01 -27.86
CA ASN A 67 -4.29 8.61 -29.13
C ASN A 67 -3.23 8.59 -30.25
N GLN A 68 -1.96 8.42 -29.89
CA GLN A 68 -0.83 8.30 -30.81
C GLN A 68 -0.40 6.85 -31.05
N GLY A 69 -1.13 5.87 -30.48
CA GLY A 69 -0.84 4.44 -30.62
C GLY A 69 0.27 3.92 -29.70
N ALA A 70 0.69 4.67 -28.67
CA ALA A 70 1.68 4.22 -27.73
C ALA A 70 1.05 3.27 -26.68
N PRO A 71 1.67 2.09 -26.39
CA PRO A 71 1.16 1.16 -25.39
C PRO A 71 1.42 1.62 -23.95
N PHE A 72 2.41 2.49 -23.74
CA PHE A 72 2.73 3.09 -22.44
C PHE A 72 3.01 4.57 -22.62
N LEU A 73 2.56 5.39 -21.66
CA LEU A 73 2.83 6.82 -21.60
C LEU A 73 4.19 7.10 -20.95
N ASP A 74 4.59 6.25 -20.02
CA ASP A 74 5.92 6.24 -19.37
C ASP A 74 6.27 4.80 -19.00
N ASN A 75 7.55 4.48 -19.01
CA ASN A 75 8.05 3.21 -18.50
C ASN A 75 9.44 3.39 -17.89
N LYS A 76 9.72 2.62 -16.86
CA LYS A 76 11.02 2.65 -16.20
C LYS A 76 11.35 1.28 -15.58
N ARG A 77 12.57 0.83 -15.84
CA ARG A 77 13.19 -0.22 -15.05
C ARG A 77 13.96 0.44 -13.91
N ILE A 78 13.66 0.03 -12.67
CA ILE A 78 14.22 0.60 -11.45
C ILE A 78 15.09 -0.48 -10.80
N GLU A 79 16.36 -0.18 -10.63
CA GLU A 79 17.42 -1.07 -10.18
C GLU A 79 18.19 -0.42 -9.02
N GLY A 80 19.11 -1.16 -8.41
CA GLY A 80 19.92 -0.76 -7.28
C GLY A 80 19.64 -1.59 -6.02
N THR A 81 20.04 -1.07 -4.89
CA THR A 81 19.69 -1.62 -3.57
C THR A 81 18.20 -1.47 -3.28
N LEU A 82 17.71 -2.12 -2.21
CA LEU A 82 16.31 -1.99 -1.80
C LEU A 82 15.88 -0.53 -1.57
N ILE A 83 16.77 0.28 -0.97
CA ILE A 83 16.50 1.70 -0.72
C ILE A 83 16.42 2.47 -2.04
N GLU A 84 17.38 2.26 -2.93
CA GLU A 84 17.39 2.91 -4.24
C GLU A 84 16.17 2.53 -5.08
N MET A 85 15.76 1.27 -5.04
CA MET A 85 14.55 0.82 -5.72
C MET A 85 13.29 1.41 -5.11
N LEU A 86 13.20 1.50 -3.79
CA LEU A 86 12.07 2.14 -3.08
C LEU A 86 11.96 3.60 -3.48
N ASP A 87 13.05 4.36 -3.38
CA ASP A 87 13.07 5.79 -3.70
C ASP A 87 12.80 6.04 -5.19
N GLY A 88 13.39 5.20 -6.06
CA GLY A 88 13.16 5.27 -7.50
C GLY A 88 11.70 4.99 -7.89
N ALA A 89 11.04 4.05 -7.21
CA ALA A 89 9.65 3.72 -7.46
C ALA A 89 8.70 4.79 -6.94
N ILE A 90 8.98 5.35 -5.76
CA ILE A 90 8.22 6.51 -5.23
C ILE A 90 8.34 7.70 -6.18
N ALA A 91 9.55 8.02 -6.64
CA ALA A 91 9.78 9.12 -7.58
C ALA A 91 9.06 8.89 -8.92
N PHE A 92 8.99 7.64 -9.41
CA PHE A 92 8.20 7.29 -10.59
C PHE A 92 6.71 7.56 -10.36
N CYS A 93 6.15 7.09 -9.24
CA CYS A 93 4.75 7.32 -8.91
C CYS A 93 4.44 8.83 -8.77
N GLN A 94 5.28 9.58 -8.05
CA GLN A 94 5.10 11.03 -7.87
C GLN A 94 5.12 11.81 -9.18
N ARG A 95 5.97 11.41 -10.13
CA ARG A 95 6.05 12.06 -11.44
C ARG A 95 4.81 11.82 -12.30
N ASN A 96 4.18 10.65 -12.15
CA ASN A 96 3.11 10.20 -13.03
C ASN A 96 1.70 10.34 -12.43
N MET A 97 1.59 10.58 -11.11
CA MET A 97 0.27 10.83 -10.50
C MET A 97 -0.20 12.25 -10.78
N LYS A 98 -1.50 12.42 -10.84
CA LYS A 98 -2.14 13.74 -10.93
C LYS A 98 -1.98 14.48 -9.61
N VAL A 99 -1.86 15.80 -9.71
CA VAL A 99 -1.83 16.71 -8.56
C VAL A 99 -2.92 17.77 -8.80
N GLU A 100 -3.86 17.84 -7.89
CA GLU A 100 -4.91 18.84 -7.90
C GLU A 100 -4.59 19.95 -6.90
N THR A 101 -4.78 21.20 -7.31
CA THR A 101 -4.69 22.34 -6.40
C THR A 101 -6.08 22.68 -5.89
N ILE A 102 -6.29 22.55 -4.59
CA ILE A 102 -7.51 22.94 -3.92
C ILE A 102 -7.29 24.19 -3.06
N ILE A 103 -8.33 24.98 -2.89
CA ILE A 103 -8.32 26.09 -1.92
C ILE A 103 -9.09 25.60 -0.70
N ASN A 104 -8.41 25.54 0.45
CA ASN A 104 -9.03 25.18 1.70
C ASN A 104 -10.10 26.23 2.06
N PRO A 105 -11.37 25.87 2.14
CA PRO A 105 -12.46 26.84 2.34
C PRO A 105 -12.44 27.49 3.73
N GLN A 106 -11.75 26.89 4.71
CA GLN A 106 -11.67 27.40 6.08
C GLN A 106 -10.50 28.36 6.27
N THR A 107 -9.37 28.10 5.62
CA THR A 107 -8.14 28.87 5.78
C THR A 107 -7.85 29.81 4.61
N GLY A 108 -8.47 29.58 3.44
CA GLY A 108 -8.15 30.26 2.19
C GLY A 108 -6.79 29.87 1.58
N ASN A 109 -6.09 28.91 2.19
CA ASN A 109 -4.78 28.50 1.72
C ASN A 109 -4.91 27.52 0.52
N ARG A 110 -3.95 27.63 -0.38
CA ARG A 110 -3.76 26.68 -1.46
C ARG A 110 -3.11 25.41 -0.91
N GLU A 111 -3.69 24.26 -1.25
CA GLU A 111 -3.16 22.94 -0.92
C GLU A 111 -3.06 22.10 -2.20
N ASP A 112 -1.90 21.49 -2.44
CA ASP A 112 -1.71 20.57 -3.56
C ASP A 112 -1.96 19.15 -3.06
N VAL A 113 -2.99 18.51 -3.62
CA VAL A 113 -3.43 17.16 -3.26
C VAL A 113 -3.04 16.20 -4.35
N THR A 114 -2.27 15.19 -4.00
CA THR A 114 -1.85 14.12 -4.91
C THR A 114 -2.99 13.14 -5.17
N GLU A 115 -2.95 12.43 -6.28
CA GLU A 115 -3.94 11.41 -6.66
C GLU A 115 -4.00 10.26 -5.65
N TYR A 116 -2.86 9.88 -5.09
CA TYR A 116 -2.73 8.85 -4.04
C TYR A 116 -1.87 9.35 -2.89
N PRO A 117 -2.10 8.86 -1.66
CA PRO A 117 -1.24 9.18 -0.52
C PRO A 117 0.13 8.53 -0.68
N ILE A 118 1.19 9.34 -0.69
CA ILE A 118 2.58 8.88 -0.85
C ILE A 118 2.98 7.87 0.22
N ASN A 119 2.51 8.04 1.46
CA ASN A 119 2.80 7.11 2.54
C ASN A 119 2.22 5.72 2.30
N ALA A 120 1.02 5.62 1.68
CA ALA A 120 0.45 4.33 1.30
C ALA A 120 1.26 3.68 0.19
N ILE A 121 1.62 4.42 -0.87
CA ILE A 121 2.48 3.92 -1.96
C ILE A 121 3.82 3.42 -1.42
N ARG A 122 4.48 4.23 -0.58
CA ARG A 122 5.76 3.86 0.04
C ARG A 122 5.66 2.54 0.80
N GLU A 123 4.62 2.39 1.60
CA GLU A 123 4.41 1.20 2.41
C GLU A 123 4.15 -0.04 1.55
N ILE A 124 3.34 0.08 0.49
CA ILE A 124 3.06 -1.04 -0.41
C ILE A 124 4.33 -1.47 -1.16
N ILE A 125 5.12 -0.53 -1.68
CA ILE A 125 6.36 -0.84 -2.39
C ILE A 125 7.38 -1.47 -1.44
N LEU A 126 7.52 -0.95 -0.22
CA LEU A 126 8.40 -1.50 0.80
C LEU A 126 8.01 -2.94 1.14
N ASN A 127 6.71 -3.19 1.36
CA ASN A 127 6.19 -4.53 1.60
C ASN A 127 6.44 -5.47 0.41
N ALA A 128 6.25 -4.99 -0.81
CA ALA A 128 6.56 -5.76 -2.01
C ALA A 128 8.03 -6.16 -2.09
N LEU A 129 8.96 -5.25 -1.75
CA LEU A 129 10.39 -5.51 -1.73
C LEU A 129 10.80 -6.48 -0.61
N ILE A 130 10.27 -6.30 0.61
CA ILE A 130 10.66 -7.11 1.77
C ILE A 130 10.06 -8.52 1.71
N HIS A 131 8.78 -8.63 1.32
CA HIS A 131 8.03 -9.88 1.40
C HIS A 131 8.01 -10.68 0.09
N ARG A 132 8.57 -10.14 -1.01
CA ARG A 132 8.75 -10.86 -2.27
C ARG A 132 9.31 -12.26 -2.04
N ASP A 133 8.90 -13.20 -2.87
CA ASP A 133 9.59 -14.45 -3.01
C ASP A 133 10.89 -14.26 -3.80
N TYR A 134 12.02 -14.53 -3.16
CA TYR A 134 13.36 -14.46 -3.75
C TYR A 134 13.90 -15.87 -4.14
N SER A 135 13.04 -16.87 -4.16
CA SER A 135 13.42 -18.23 -4.56
C SER A 135 13.64 -18.33 -6.06
N GLN A 136 14.26 -19.44 -6.48
CA GLN A 136 14.48 -19.77 -7.89
C GLN A 136 13.19 -19.83 -8.72
N TYR A 137 12.01 -20.01 -8.08
CA TYR A 137 10.72 -20.10 -8.80
C TYR A 137 10.22 -18.75 -9.28
N THR A 138 10.71 -17.67 -8.70
CA THR A 138 10.29 -16.29 -9.00
C THR A 138 11.46 -15.40 -9.40
N GLU A 139 12.68 -15.94 -9.49
CA GLU A 139 13.88 -15.16 -9.83
C GLU A 139 13.79 -14.47 -11.20
N GLY A 140 13.02 -15.05 -12.12
CA GLY A 140 12.78 -14.49 -13.47
C GLY A 140 11.69 -13.41 -13.54
N THR A 141 11.03 -13.06 -12.43
CA THR A 141 9.88 -12.16 -12.44
C THR A 141 10.17 -10.91 -11.60
N PRO A 142 10.23 -9.70 -12.16
CA PRO A 142 10.40 -8.46 -11.42
C PRO A 142 9.11 -8.09 -10.66
N ILE A 143 9.22 -7.19 -9.67
CA ILE A 143 8.05 -6.48 -9.14
C ILE A 143 7.53 -5.58 -10.25
N GLN A 144 6.21 -5.48 -10.40
CA GLN A 144 5.57 -4.66 -11.43
C GLN A 144 4.69 -3.59 -10.79
N ILE A 145 4.77 -2.37 -11.33
CA ILE A 145 3.92 -1.24 -10.96
C ILE A 145 3.18 -0.81 -12.24
N TYR A 146 1.87 -0.93 -12.22
CA TYR A 146 0.99 -0.51 -13.29
C TYR A 146 0.19 0.71 -12.86
N PHE A 147 0.42 1.82 -13.53
CA PHE A 147 -0.32 3.06 -13.32
C PHE A 147 -1.38 3.18 -14.42
N TYR A 148 -2.61 2.82 -14.11
CA TYR A 148 -3.76 2.94 -15.01
C TYR A 148 -4.44 4.31 -14.85
N SER A 149 -5.39 4.63 -15.72
CA SER A 149 -6.15 5.87 -15.62
C SER A 149 -7.05 5.95 -14.39
N ASN A 150 -7.48 4.81 -13.84
CA ASN A 150 -8.42 4.69 -12.73
C ASN A 150 -7.85 4.02 -11.47
N ARG A 151 -6.65 3.47 -11.51
CA ARG A 151 -6.03 2.74 -10.40
C ARG A 151 -4.53 2.60 -10.53
N LEU A 152 -3.89 2.31 -9.42
CA LEU A 152 -2.49 1.89 -9.30
C LEU A 152 -2.46 0.44 -8.81
N GLU A 153 -1.77 -0.44 -9.52
CA GLU A 153 -1.52 -1.82 -9.12
C GLU A 153 -0.04 -2.05 -8.86
N ILE A 154 0.25 -2.79 -7.78
CA ILE A 154 1.61 -3.23 -7.45
C ILE A 154 1.57 -4.75 -7.30
N HIS A 155 2.30 -5.43 -8.17
CA HIS A 155 2.40 -6.88 -8.27
C HIS A 155 3.74 -7.33 -7.70
N SER A 156 3.70 -8.15 -6.65
CA SER A 156 4.89 -8.73 -6.03
C SER A 156 4.96 -10.22 -6.30
N PRO A 157 6.06 -10.75 -6.85
CA PRO A 157 6.23 -12.19 -7.08
C PRO A 157 6.16 -13.00 -5.80
N GLY A 158 5.37 -14.07 -5.84
CA GLY A 158 5.06 -14.93 -4.70
C GLY A 158 3.84 -14.44 -3.91
N GLY A 159 2.93 -15.37 -3.56
CA GLY A 159 1.77 -15.07 -2.74
C GLY A 159 2.13 -14.79 -1.27
N LEU A 160 1.12 -14.69 -0.41
CA LEU A 160 1.32 -14.59 1.05
C LEU A 160 2.11 -15.78 1.58
N TYR A 161 2.95 -15.54 2.58
CA TYR A 161 3.85 -16.56 3.12
C TYR A 161 3.28 -17.19 4.40
N GLY A 162 3.57 -18.48 4.58
CA GLY A 162 3.18 -19.23 5.76
C GLY A 162 1.68 -19.48 5.83
N ARG A 163 1.06 -19.10 6.94
CA ARG A 163 -0.37 -19.32 7.22
C ARG A 163 -1.22 -18.06 6.99
N MET A 164 -0.60 -16.99 6.50
CA MET A 164 -1.28 -15.72 6.28
C MET A 164 -2.33 -15.83 5.19
N THR A 165 -3.50 -15.29 5.47
CA THR A 165 -4.58 -15.07 4.49
C THR A 165 -4.78 -13.56 4.25
N VAL A 166 -5.56 -13.21 3.24
CA VAL A 166 -5.88 -11.79 2.96
C VAL A 166 -6.64 -11.16 4.13
N GLU A 167 -7.50 -11.95 4.79
CA GLU A 167 -8.32 -11.53 5.93
C GLU A 167 -7.47 -11.25 7.18
N ASP A 168 -6.30 -11.87 7.28
CA ASP A 168 -5.37 -11.67 8.41
C ASP A 168 -4.57 -10.37 8.29
N LEU A 169 -4.53 -9.76 7.09
CA LEU A 169 -3.72 -8.58 6.83
C LEU A 169 -4.11 -7.41 7.73
N GLY A 170 -3.14 -6.90 8.48
CA GLY A 170 -3.35 -5.80 9.43
C GLY A 170 -3.95 -6.22 10.78
N HIS A 171 -4.35 -7.47 10.96
CA HIS A 171 -4.95 -7.99 12.20
C HIS A 171 -4.05 -8.98 12.92
N SER A 172 -3.20 -9.69 12.21
CA SER A 172 -2.31 -10.72 12.74
C SER A 172 -0.84 -10.37 12.50
N ARG A 173 0.05 -10.98 13.30
CA ARG A 173 1.48 -10.88 13.05
C ARG A 173 1.82 -11.60 11.75
N PRO A 174 2.56 -10.97 10.81
CA PRO A 174 2.95 -11.61 9.57
C PRO A 174 3.96 -12.72 9.81
N ASP A 175 3.81 -13.82 9.10
CA ASP A 175 4.88 -14.78 8.88
C ASP A 175 5.90 -14.14 7.93
N LEU A 176 7.16 -14.05 8.33
CA LEU A 176 8.21 -13.41 7.53
C LEU A 176 8.88 -14.42 6.60
N ARG A 177 8.76 -14.24 5.29
CA ARG A 177 9.49 -15.04 4.30
C ARG A 177 10.99 -14.74 4.33
N ASN A 178 11.36 -13.48 4.50
CA ASN A 178 12.71 -12.97 4.44
C ASN A 178 13.10 -12.24 5.75
N PRO A 179 13.24 -12.96 6.88
CA PRO A 179 13.42 -12.31 8.19
C PRO A 179 14.71 -11.49 8.28
N VAL A 180 15.80 -11.97 7.69
CA VAL A 180 17.08 -11.23 7.68
C VAL A 180 16.95 -9.94 6.85
N LEU A 181 16.35 -10.04 5.67
CA LEU A 181 16.12 -8.88 4.80
C LEU A 181 15.24 -7.84 5.49
N ALA A 182 14.14 -8.28 6.11
CA ALA A 182 13.24 -7.41 6.86
C ALA A 182 13.98 -6.67 7.98
N THR A 183 14.74 -7.39 8.81
CA THR A 183 15.49 -6.79 9.94
C THR A 183 16.56 -5.79 9.46
N MET A 184 17.28 -6.11 8.39
CA MET A 184 18.25 -5.19 7.81
C MET A 184 17.59 -3.93 7.25
N SER A 185 16.51 -4.10 6.49
CA SER A 185 15.78 -2.97 5.88
C SER A 185 15.15 -2.07 6.95
N GLU A 186 14.54 -2.62 8.00
CA GLU A 186 14.03 -1.86 9.14
C GLU A 186 15.13 -0.99 9.77
N SER A 187 16.30 -1.56 9.99
CA SER A 187 17.44 -0.86 10.59
C SER A 187 18.00 0.26 9.71
N LEU A 188 17.97 0.10 8.38
CA LEU A 188 18.47 1.07 7.41
C LEU A 188 17.46 2.19 7.14
N LEU A 189 16.17 1.88 7.15
CA LEU A 189 15.11 2.83 6.83
C LEU A 189 14.60 3.62 8.05
N ASN A 190 15.14 3.33 9.26
CA ASN A 190 14.66 3.90 10.54
C ASN A 190 13.13 3.77 10.70
N THR A 191 12.56 2.67 10.24
CA THR A 191 11.13 2.43 10.39
C THR A 191 10.84 1.93 11.80
N GLU A 192 10.25 2.77 12.63
CA GLU A 192 9.93 2.46 14.04
C GLU A 192 8.72 1.52 14.20
N ASN A 193 7.96 1.28 13.16
CA ASN A 193 6.63 0.67 13.28
C ASN A 193 6.57 -0.75 12.72
N ARG A 194 6.92 -1.70 13.54
CA ARG A 194 6.61 -3.12 13.29
C ARG A 194 5.08 -3.29 13.30
N TYR A 195 4.52 -3.90 12.26
CA TYR A 195 3.08 -4.28 12.12
C TYR A 195 2.09 -3.16 11.82
N SER A 196 2.51 -1.93 11.54
CA SER A 196 1.60 -0.82 11.20
C SER A 196 1.41 -0.60 9.69
N GLY A 197 2.09 -1.36 8.84
CA GLY A 197 2.12 -1.15 7.39
C GLY A 197 0.73 -1.18 6.76
N ILE A 198 0.04 -2.31 6.83
CA ILE A 198 -1.30 -2.46 6.26
C ILE A 198 -2.32 -1.47 6.88
N PRO A 199 -2.42 -1.33 8.23
CA PRO A 199 -3.24 -0.28 8.84
C PRO A 199 -2.90 1.13 8.37
N THR A 200 -1.63 1.42 8.08
CA THR A 200 -1.22 2.73 7.55
C THR A 200 -1.78 2.94 6.15
N ILE A 201 -1.73 1.94 5.26
CA ILE A 201 -2.30 2.05 3.91
C ILE A 201 -3.79 2.40 3.99
N TYR A 202 -4.58 1.66 4.78
CA TYR A 202 -6.00 1.95 4.97
C TYR A 202 -6.24 3.37 5.50
N ARG A 203 -5.51 3.76 6.53
CA ARG A 203 -5.64 5.09 7.16
C ARG A 203 -5.35 6.21 6.17
N GLU A 204 -4.28 6.11 5.41
CA GLU A 204 -3.88 7.15 4.47
C GLU A 204 -4.86 7.24 3.27
N MET A 205 -5.39 6.11 2.77
CA MET A 205 -6.43 6.11 1.75
C MET A 205 -7.71 6.79 2.24
N ARG A 206 -8.17 6.45 3.44
CA ARG A 206 -9.38 7.03 4.05
C ARG A 206 -9.25 8.53 4.34
N LYS A 207 -8.06 9.01 4.74
CA LYS A 207 -7.79 10.45 4.92
C LYS A 207 -8.02 11.27 3.65
N MET A 208 -7.82 10.66 2.48
CA MET A 208 -8.01 11.29 1.18
C MET A 208 -9.38 10.98 0.56
N ASN A 209 -10.31 10.37 1.31
CA ASN A 209 -11.62 9.90 0.84
C ASN A 209 -11.54 8.94 -0.36
N LEU A 210 -10.43 8.21 -0.47
CA LEU A 210 -10.24 7.17 -1.48
C LEU A 210 -10.84 5.84 -1.02
N PRO A 211 -11.19 4.94 -1.95
CA PRO A 211 -11.60 3.58 -1.62
C PRO A 211 -10.55 2.85 -0.80
N ASP A 212 -11.00 1.92 0.04
CA ASP A 212 -10.10 1.02 0.74
C ASP A 212 -9.23 0.24 -0.26
N PRO A 213 -7.96 -0.05 0.07
CA PRO A 213 -7.08 -0.83 -0.80
C PRO A 213 -7.63 -2.24 -0.99
N VAL A 214 -7.43 -2.80 -2.18
CA VAL A 214 -7.79 -4.20 -2.48
C VAL A 214 -6.52 -5.04 -2.49
N PHE A 215 -6.54 -6.13 -1.73
CA PHE A 215 -5.45 -7.11 -1.65
C PHE A 215 -5.89 -8.42 -2.28
N GLN A 216 -5.06 -8.97 -3.15
CA GLN A 216 -5.33 -10.25 -3.81
C GLN A 216 -4.12 -11.17 -3.68
N ASN A 217 -4.35 -12.37 -3.15
CA ASN A 217 -3.35 -13.43 -3.08
C ASN A 217 -3.57 -14.40 -4.24
N LEU A 218 -2.87 -14.20 -5.32
CA LEU A 218 -2.93 -15.04 -6.49
C LEU A 218 -1.91 -16.18 -6.40
N ARG A 219 -1.98 -17.15 -7.31
CA ARG A 219 -1.15 -18.37 -7.22
C ARG A 219 0.36 -18.07 -7.13
N ASN A 220 0.85 -17.09 -7.89
CA ASN A 220 2.28 -16.80 -8.03
C ASN A 220 2.63 -15.34 -7.71
N GLU A 221 1.67 -14.55 -7.29
CA GLU A 221 1.87 -13.13 -7.01
C GLU A 221 0.90 -12.63 -5.94
N PHE A 222 1.32 -11.58 -5.27
CA PHE A 222 0.47 -10.78 -4.39
C PHE A 222 0.25 -9.42 -5.02
N VAL A 223 -1.02 -9.03 -5.18
CA VAL A 223 -1.41 -7.79 -5.86
C VAL A 223 -2.06 -6.84 -4.87
N VAL A 224 -1.63 -5.59 -4.90
CA VAL A 224 -2.28 -4.49 -4.17
C VAL A 224 -2.79 -3.47 -5.16
N THR A 225 -4.09 -3.16 -5.08
CA THR A 225 -4.76 -2.18 -5.95
C THR A 225 -5.24 -0.99 -5.13
N LEU A 226 -4.86 0.21 -5.56
CA LEU A 226 -5.39 1.47 -5.07
C LEU A 226 -6.21 2.14 -6.17
N TYR A 227 -7.48 2.46 -5.90
CA TYR A 227 -8.35 3.18 -6.82
C TYR A 227 -8.28 4.69 -6.56
N ASN A 228 -8.30 5.50 -7.63
CA ASN A 228 -8.21 6.97 -7.56
C ASN A 228 -9.57 7.66 -7.56
N GLN A 229 -10.66 6.93 -7.86
CA GLN A 229 -11.99 7.50 -7.79
C GLN A 229 -12.32 7.75 -6.32
N ARG A 230 -12.24 9.01 -5.90
CA ARG A 230 -12.73 9.38 -4.57
C ARG A 230 -14.15 8.85 -4.45
N LYS A 231 -14.49 8.28 -3.30
CA LYS A 231 -15.88 8.10 -2.96
C LYS A 231 -16.46 9.51 -3.11
N GLU A 232 -17.28 9.72 -4.12
CA GLU A 232 -18.12 10.89 -4.10
C GLU A 232 -18.67 10.92 -2.68
N GLU A 233 -18.40 12.00 -1.91
CA GLU A 233 -19.37 12.35 -0.91
C GLU A 233 -20.65 12.35 -1.72
N GLN A 234 -21.45 11.30 -1.58
CA GLN A 234 -22.84 11.45 -1.87
C GLN A 234 -23.19 12.64 -0.99
N HIS A 235 -23.21 13.84 -1.58
CA HIS A 235 -24.20 14.83 -1.25
C HIS A 235 -25.52 14.12 -1.60
N ILE A 236 -25.84 13.12 -0.78
CA ILE A 236 -27.19 12.73 -0.54
C ILE A 236 -27.73 14.04 -0.01
N ASP A 237 -28.51 14.69 -0.82
CA ASP A 237 -29.27 15.83 -0.36
C ASP A 237 -29.94 15.29 0.91
N GLU A 238 -29.47 15.73 2.08
CA GLU A 238 -29.98 15.21 3.37
C GLU A 238 -31.51 15.31 3.39
N LYS A 239 -32.03 16.21 2.59
CA LYS A 239 -33.46 16.41 2.35
C LYS A 239 -34.10 15.26 1.56
N ASP A 240 -33.39 14.67 0.61
CA ASP A 240 -33.90 13.56 -0.21
C ASP A 240 -33.91 12.24 0.59
N ASP A 241 -32.90 12.00 1.42
CA ASP A 241 -32.85 10.84 2.34
C ASP A 241 -33.95 10.88 3.40
N TYR A 242 -34.22 12.08 3.97
CA TYR A 242 -35.29 12.25 4.94
C TYR A 242 -36.66 12.05 4.30
N ASP A 243 -36.86 12.54 3.10
CA ASP A 243 -38.15 12.44 2.38
C ASP A 243 -38.36 10.96 1.92
N GLN A 244 -37.34 10.27 1.42
CA GLN A 244 -37.40 8.84 1.12
C GLN A 244 -37.63 7.98 2.36
N LEU A 245 -36.96 8.30 3.48
CA LEU A 245 -37.18 7.63 4.75
C LEU A 245 -38.57 7.82 5.30
N LEU A 246 -39.12 9.02 5.18
CA LEU A 246 -40.51 9.31 5.58
C LEU A 246 -41.50 8.53 4.71
N GLU A 247 -41.29 8.44 3.42
CA GLU A 247 -42.12 7.62 2.51
C GLU A 247 -42.00 6.14 2.88
N PHE A 248 -40.82 5.63 3.14
CA PHE A 248 -40.60 4.25 3.61
C PHE A 248 -41.30 3.97 4.95
N CYS A 249 -41.34 4.95 5.83
CA CYS A 249 -41.93 4.86 7.18
C CYS A 249 -43.44 5.20 7.21
N GLN A 250 -44.12 5.43 6.09
CA GLN A 250 -45.61 5.56 6.06
C GLN A 250 -46.30 4.32 6.64
N ILE A 251 -45.65 3.18 6.62
CA ILE A 251 -46.03 1.97 7.34
C ILE A 251 -45.05 1.79 8.50
N PRO A 252 -45.52 1.44 9.73
CA PRO A 252 -44.63 1.24 10.87
C PRO A 252 -43.48 0.26 10.54
N ARG A 253 -42.25 0.68 10.75
CA ARG A 253 -41.02 -0.07 10.47
C ARG A 253 -40.21 -0.28 11.74
N SER A 254 -39.58 -1.44 11.83
CA SER A 254 -38.58 -1.70 12.88
C SER A 254 -37.27 -0.96 12.61
N ARG A 255 -36.47 -0.73 13.64
CA ARG A 255 -35.12 -0.15 13.47
C ARG A 255 -34.24 -0.96 12.53
N GLN A 256 -34.38 -2.28 12.51
CA GLN A 256 -33.62 -3.15 11.62
C GLN A 256 -34.01 -2.95 10.14
N GLU A 257 -35.30 -2.78 9.86
CA GLU A 257 -35.76 -2.48 8.51
C GLU A 257 -35.28 -1.10 8.04
N ILE A 258 -35.28 -0.10 8.91
CA ILE A 258 -34.75 1.24 8.62
C ILE A 258 -33.23 1.17 8.36
N MET A 259 -32.50 0.41 9.17
CA MET A 259 -31.07 0.18 8.95
C MET A 259 -30.79 -0.50 7.61
N GLY A 260 -31.58 -1.50 7.25
CA GLY A 260 -31.50 -2.18 5.95
C GLY A 260 -31.83 -1.25 4.77
N PHE A 261 -32.86 -0.43 4.90
CA PHE A 261 -33.24 0.55 3.87
C PHE A 261 -32.14 1.59 3.62
N LEU A 262 -31.56 2.13 4.70
CA LEU A 262 -30.47 3.11 4.63
C LEU A 262 -29.09 2.48 4.36
N ASN A 263 -29.01 1.16 4.27
CA ASN A 263 -27.75 0.40 4.15
C ASN A 263 -26.70 0.77 5.23
N ILE A 264 -27.15 0.96 6.48
CA ILE A 264 -26.33 1.37 7.62
C ILE A 264 -26.34 0.28 8.68
N ASN A 265 -25.18 -0.17 9.12
CA ASN A 265 -25.03 -1.27 10.07
C ASN A 265 -24.97 -0.84 11.55
N THR A 266 -25.06 0.46 11.87
CA THR A 266 -24.91 0.99 13.23
C THR A 266 -26.22 1.59 13.75
N THR A 267 -26.88 0.93 14.70
CA THR A 267 -28.16 1.33 15.27
C THR A 267 -28.11 2.73 15.92
N SER A 268 -27.06 3.05 16.66
CA SER A 268 -26.90 4.35 17.33
C SER A 268 -26.76 5.49 16.30
N TYR A 269 -26.09 5.24 15.17
CA TYR A 269 -25.95 6.25 14.11
C TYR A 269 -27.30 6.55 13.44
N VAL A 270 -28.05 5.51 13.05
CA VAL A 270 -29.39 5.67 12.45
C VAL A 270 -30.33 6.40 13.43
N THR A 271 -30.30 6.01 14.69
CA THR A 271 -31.16 6.65 15.72
C THR A 271 -30.82 8.13 15.88
N ASN A 272 -29.55 8.48 16.04
CA ASN A 272 -29.15 9.87 16.33
C ASN A 272 -29.19 10.78 15.11
N LYS A 273 -28.86 10.27 13.93
CA LYS A 273 -28.79 11.08 12.69
C LYS A 273 -30.15 11.24 12.03
N TYR A 274 -30.99 10.20 11.99
CA TYR A 274 -32.24 10.22 11.22
C TYR A 274 -33.49 10.23 12.12
N ILE A 275 -33.59 9.31 13.09
CA ILE A 275 -34.84 9.13 13.84
C ILE A 275 -35.06 10.26 14.84
N VAL A 276 -34.06 10.61 15.64
CA VAL A 276 -34.21 11.65 16.67
C VAL A 276 -34.51 13.02 16.09
N PRO A 277 -33.88 13.51 15.02
CA PRO A 277 -34.25 14.77 14.39
C PRO A 277 -35.69 14.78 13.89
N LEU A 278 -36.15 13.75 13.16
CA LEU A 278 -37.52 13.66 12.63
C LEU A 278 -38.56 13.66 13.76
N ILE A 279 -38.31 12.94 14.85
CA ILE A 279 -39.21 12.99 16.03
C ILE A 279 -39.25 14.38 16.66
N LYS A 280 -38.12 15.10 16.74
CA LYS A 280 -38.05 16.47 17.27
C LYS A 280 -38.80 17.48 16.39
N GLU A 281 -38.83 17.25 15.09
CA GLU A 281 -39.55 18.07 14.12
C GLU A 281 -41.02 17.71 14.02
N GLY A 282 -41.47 16.67 14.72
CA GLY A 282 -42.87 16.21 14.70
C GLY A 282 -43.26 15.48 13.42
N ARG A 283 -42.29 14.93 12.75
CA ARG A 283 -42.44 14.22 11.47
C ARG A 283 -42.36 12.71 11.64
#